data_5d366cc9001a338fb3c34689a14cc1b6
#
_entry.id   5d366cc9001a338fb3c34689a14cc1b6
#
_cell.length_a   1.000
_cell.length_b   1.000
_cell.length_c   1.000
_cell.angle_alpha   90.00
_cell.angle_beta   90.00
_cell.angle_gamma   90.00
#
_symmetry.space_group_name_H-M   'P 1'
#
loop_
_entity.id
_entity.type
_entity.pdbx_description
1 polymer ?
#
loop_
_entity_poly.entity_id
_entity_poly.type
_entity_poly.pdbx_seq_one_letter_code
_entity_poly.pdbx_strand_id
1 'polypeptide(L)'
;MSSKTNILLQIKDISDRIESEKLPPVAVLQGAEGYFIDKALELLENRLLTESEKAFNLSVFYGKEIHATDLIATCRRLPMMSKHQVVILKEAQQCRSLEQLEKYMLDPVATTKLIVVYRNGKIRSNSKLGKSIKKHLVFSSEEIRDYEIPAFVHAYGADCGLKISSQISQLFVEFFGNKVQLIAHTIDRIKNSLRKGEDTISEGQFFHFASIDKEYNIYELQQAIGKGNFEKTMKILQFFGQNPKKVPPVVVISSLFNFFSKTLIAINQPSERFKMNKAIQNFATRMNSEKIIKNIEVVRKIDLQAKGIIGNQRSEFELLKELGILLEFK
;
A
#
# COMPACT_ATOMS: atom_id res chain seq x y z
N MET A 1 16.54 -10.18 -11.37
CA MET A 1 16.12 -9.10 -10.48
C MET A 1 14.79 -8.58 -11.01
N SER A 2 13.73 -8.67 -10.22
CA SER A 2 12.38 -8.25 -10.62
C SER A 2 12.36 -6.75 -10.92
N SER A 3 11.59 -6.32 -11.94
CA SER A 3 11.50 -4.91 -12.41
C SER A 3 11.03 -3.92 -11.33
N LYS A 4 10.62 -4.40 -10.16
CA LYS A 4 9.97 -3.65 -9.08
C LYS A 4 10.85 -3.34 -7.87
N THR A 5 11.94 -4.08 -7.65
CA THR A 5 13.08 -3.61 -6.86
C THR A 5 13.66 -2.31 -7.45
N ASN A 6 13.33 -2.05 -8.71
CA ASN A 6 13.70 -0.88 -9.49
C ASN A 6 12.95 0.41 -9.09
N ILE A 7 11.78 0.36 -8.41
CA ILE A 7 11.01 1.60 -8.16
C ILE A 7 11.65 2.48 -7.08
N LEU A 8 12.18 1.89 -6.02
CA LEU A 8 12.95 2.63 -4.99
C LEU A 8 14.24 3.17 -5.58
N LEU A 9 14.91 2.38 -6.45
CA LEU A 9 16.09 2.83 -7.19
C LEU A 9 15.74 3.99 -8.15
N GLN A 10 14.58 3.98 -8.80
CA GLN A 10 14.13 5.10 -9.64
C GLN A 10 13.90 6.37 -8.82
N ILE A 11 13.33 6.26 -7.60
CA ILE A 11 13.15 7.41 -6.69
C ILE A 11 14.51 7.96 -6.27
N LYS A 12 15.46 7.06 -5.96
CA LYS A 12 16.83 7.44 -5.64
C LYS A 12 17.52 8.13 -6.83
N ASP A 13 17.39 7.63 -8.06
CA ASP A 13 17.92 8.25 -9.27
C ASP A 13 17.36 9.67 -9.47
N ILE A 14 16.08 9.91 -9.17
CA ILE A 14 15.51 11.27 -9.18
C ILE A 14 16.24 12.15 -8.17
N SER A 15 16.46 11.69 -6.93
CA SER A 15 17.19 12.43 -5.90
C SER A 15 18.62 12.78 -6.37
N ASP A 16 19.34 11.80 -6.87
CA ASP A 16 20.72 11.95 -7.35
C ASP A 16 20.80 12.94 -8.54
N ARG A 17 19.81 12.94 -9.44
CA ARG A 17 19.71 13.89 -10.55
C ARG A 17 19.41 15.32 -10.09
N ILE A 18 18.60 15.50 -9.06
CA ILE A 18 18.36 16.83 -8.47
C ILE A 18 19.65 17.35 -7.84
N GLU A 19 20.31 16.54 -7.01
CA GLU A 19 21.55 16.93 -6.31
C GLU A 19 22.70 17.22 -7.27
N SER A 20 22.80 16.49 -8.38
CA SER A 20 23.82 16.72 -9.42
C SER A 20 23.43 17.77 -10.44
N GLU A 21 22.31 18.46 -10.30
CA GLU A 21 21.75 19.43 -11.26
C GLU A 21 21.53 18.85 -12.69
N LYS A 22 21.40 17.52 -12.80
CA LYS A 22 21.21 16.80 -14.08
C LYS A 22 19.76 16.41 -14.37
N LEU A 23 18.81 16.96 -13.59
CA LEU A 23 17.41 16.72 -13.86
C LEU A 23 17.00 17.36 -15.21
N PRO A 24 16.45 16.61 -16.16
CA PRO A 24 16.01 17.17 -17.43
C PRO A 24 14.86 18.18 -17.24
N PRO A 25 14.62 19.05 -18.23
CA PRO A 25 13.54 20.05 -18.16
C PRO A 25 12.13 19.45 -18.00
N VAL A 26 11.93 18.20 -18.44
CA VAL A 26 10.63 17.53 -18.33
C VAL A 26 10.78 16.23 -17.56
N ALA A 27 9.87 16.00 -16.60
CA ALA A 27 9.69 14.75 -15.87
C ALA A 27 8.25 14.26 -16.02
N VAL A 28 8.07 13.00 -16.42
CA VAL A 28 6.76 12.36 -16.53
C VAL A 28 6.66 11.28 -15.47
N LEU A 29 5.73 11.44 -14.53
CA LEU A 29 5.41 10.48 -13.50
C LEU A 29 4.11 9.76 -13.89
N GLN A 30 4.17 8.47 -14.17
CA GLN A 30 3.02 7.73 -14.67
C GLN A 30 2.89 6.35 -14.05
N GLY A 31 1.67 5.78 -14.04
CA GLY A 31 1.44 4.40 -13.61
C GLY A 31 0.14 4.19 -12.86
N ALA A 32 -0.05 2.95 -12.43
CA ALA A 32 -1.22 2.52 -11.69
C ALA A 32 -1.05 2.69 -10.16
N GLU A 33 0.19 2.50 -9.63
CA GLU A 33 0.45 2.65 -8.20
C GLU A 33 0.72 4.13 -7.85
N GLY A 34 -0.28 4.75 -7.24
CA GLY A 34 -0.25 6.19 -6.92
C GLY A 34 0.75 6.57 -5.84
N TYR A 35 1.01 5.69 -4.87
CA TYR A 35 1.89 5.99 -3.75
C TYR A 35 3.29 6.44 -4.18
N PHE A 36 3.91 5.72 -5.11
CA PHE A 36 5.25 6.06 -5.58
C PHE A 36 5.26 7.28 -6.49
N ILE A 37 4.17 7.51 -7.24
CA ILE A 37 4.00 8.74 -8.01
C ILE A 37 3.98 9.95 -7.07
N ASP A 38 3.26 9.85 -5.95
CA ASP A 38 3.19 10.92 -4.95
C ASP A 38 4.54 11.14 -4.26
N LYS A 39 5.25 10.07 -3.90
CA LYS A 39 6.61 10.16 -3.33
C LYS A 39 7.59 10.85 -4.30
N ALA A 40 7.56 10.48 -5.58
CA ALA A 40 8.41 11.10 -6.60
C ALA A 40 8.04 12.57 -6.83
N LEU A 41 6.75 12.90 -6.85
CA LEU A 41 6.27 14.27 -6.99
C LEU A 41 6.68 15.13 -5.79
N GLU A 42 6.47 14.64 -4.56
CA GLU A 42 6.86 15.32 -3.33
C GLU A 42 8.36 15.61 -3.29
N LEU A 43 9.19 14.64 -3.72
CA LEU A 43 10.63 14.81 -3.80
C LEU A 43 11.01 15.95 -4.78
N LEU A 44 10.39 15.96 -5.98
CA LEU A 44 10.61 17.01 -6.97
C LEU A 44 10.15 18.39 -6.49
N GLU A 45 8.94 18.46 -5.89
CA GLU A 45 8.34 19.72 -5.44
C GLU A 45 9.14 20.35 -4.28
N ASN A 46 9.65 19.53 -3.35
CA ASN A 46 10.34 20.03 -2.16
C ASN A 46 11.83 20.31 -2.36
N ARG A 47 12.46 19.71 -3.38
CA ARG A 47 13.90 19.87 -3.59
C ARG A 47 14.29 20.80 -4.74
N LEU A 48 13.35 21.12 -5.64
CA LEU A 48 13.62 22.01 -6.77
C LEU A 48 13.51 23.49 -6.42
N LEU A 49 12.69 23.84 -5.42
CA LEU A 49 12.46 25.21 -4.97
C LEU A 49 12.47 25.25 -3.44
N THR A 50 13.03 26.31 -2.89
CA THR A 50 12.87 26.67 -1.48
C THR A 50 11.45 27.18 -1.21
N GLU A 51 11.01 27.20 0.04
CA GLU A 51 9.66 27.69 0.39
C GLU A 51 9.39 29.14 -0.07
N SER A 52 10.42 29.98 -0.01
CA SER A 52 10.32 31.37 -0.52
C SER A 52 10.21 31.46 -2.02
N GLU A 53 10.89 30.58 -2.77
CA GLU A 53 10.84 30.54 -4.24
C GLU A 53 9.53 29.96 -4.75
N LYS A 54 8.90 29.04 -4.02
CA LYS A 54 7.60 28.42 -4.40
C LYS A 54 6.52 29.47 -4.63
N ALA A 55 6.50 30.56 -3.84
CA ALA A 55 5.49 31.60 -3.95
C ALA A 55 5.43 32.26 -5.35
N PHE A 56 6.56 32.33 -6.06
CA PHE A 56 6.66 33.00 -7.37
C PHE A 56 6.94 32.05 -8.53
N ASN A 57 7.53 30.88 -8.25
CA ASN A 57 8.06 29.98 -9.28
C ASN A 57 7.37 28.61 -9.32
N LEU A 58 6.41 28.31 -8.44
CA LEU A 58 5.62 27.08 -8.49
C LEU A 58 4.24 27.36 -9.08
N SER A 59 3.90 26.64 -10.15
CA SER A 59 2.56 26.66 -10.74
C SER A 59 2.00 25.24 -10.80
N VAL A 60 0.84 25.01 -10.21
CA VAL A 60 0.17 23.71 -10.18
C VAL A 60 -1.13 23.79 -10.95
N PHE A 61 -1.31 22.92 -11.93
CA PHE A 61 -2.50 22.83 -12.76
C PHE A 61 -3.10 21.43 -12.70
N TYR A 62 -4.41 21.35 -12.93
CA TYR A 62 -5.14 20.09 -13.05
C TYR A 62 -5.59 19.88 -14.50
N GLY A 63 -5.42 18.65 -15.01
CA GLY A 63 -5.67 18.35 -16.43
C GLY A 63 -7.07 18.66 -16.92
N LYS A 64 -8.09 18.60 -16.03
CA LYS A 64 -9.48 18.94 -16.35
C LYS A 64 -9.69 20.46 -16.58
N GLU A 65 -8.87 21.29 -15.95
CA GLU A 65 -9.07 22.74 -15.84
C GLU A 65 -8.22 23.55 -16.81
N ILE A 66 -7.20 22.91 -17.44
CA ILE A 66 -6.23 23.63 -18.29
C ILE A 66 -6.16 23.08 -19.69
N HIS A 67 -5.95 23.97 -20.66
CA HIS A 67 -5.51 23.61 -22.01
C HIS A 67 -3.98 23.56 -22.12
N ALA A 68 -3.46 22.65 -22.95
CA ALA A 68 -2.02 22.49 -23.14
C ALA A 68 -1.34 23.78 -23.64
N THR A 69 -2.03 24.61 -24.41
CA THR A 69 -1.54 25.93 -24.86
C THR A 69 -1.20 26.86 -23.73
N ASP A 70 -2.07 26.94 -22.70
CA ASP A 70 -1.89 27.83 -21.56
C ASP A 70 -0.81 27.30 -20.62
N LEU A 71 -0.74 25.97 -20.46
CA LEU A 71 0.34 25.30 -19.76
C LEU A 71 1.70 25.58 -20.43
N ILE A 72 1.78 25.47 -21.76
CA ILE A 72 2.99 25.76 -22.53
C ILE A 72 3.38 27.25 -22.39
N ALA A 73 2.41 28.17 -22.45
CA ALA A 73 2.66 29.59 -22.25
C ALA A 73 3.26 29.85 -20.85
N THR A 74 2.75 29.16 -19.81
CA THR A 74 3.33 29.24 -18.46
C THR A 74 4.74 28.65 -18.42
N CYS A 75 4.98 27.52 -19.06
CA CYS A 75 6.32 26.90 -19.13
C CYS A 75 7.36 27.73 -19.84
N ARG A 76 6.95 28.69 -20.65
CA ARG A 76 7.87 29.63 -21.41
C ARG A 76 8.19 30.92 -20.66
N ARG A 77 7.61 31.12 -19.47
CA ARG A 77 7.96 32.26 -18.61
C ARG A 77 9.36 32.06 -18.04
N LEU A 78 10.00 33.14 -17.68
CA LEU A 78 11.27 33.10 -16.94
C LEU A 78 11.02 33.00 -15.45
N PRO A 79 11.89 32.28 -14.71
CA PRO A 79 11.79 32.24 -13.25
C PRO A 79 12.06 33.63 -12.63
N MET A 80 11.43 33.91 -11.50
CA MET A 80 11.63 35.17 -10.76
C MET A 80 12.55 34.91 -9.57
N MET A 81 13.74 35.54 -9.58
CA MET A 81 14.71 35.44 -8.45
C MET A 81 15.09 34.01 -8.05
N SER A 82 15.02 33.06 -8.99
CA SER A 82 15.37 31.64 -8.81
C SER A 82 16.03 31.09 -10.07
N LYS A 83 16.78 29.98 -9.92
CA LYS A 83 17.37 29.26 -11.06
C LYS A 83 16.31 28.63 -11.95
N HIS A 84 15.22 28.19 -11.38
CA HIS A 84 14.18 27.43 -12.07
C HIS A 84 12.78 27.89 -11.69
N GLN A 85 11.84 27.77 -12.61
CA GLN A 85 10.42 27.64 -12.28
C GLN A 85 10.00 26.18 -12.36
N VAL A 86 9.03 25.78 -11.57
CA VAL A 86 8.44 24.44 -11.54
C VAL A 86 6.98 24.54 -11.94
N VAL A 87 6.60 23.81 -12.97
CA VAL A 87 5.23 23.73 -13.47
C VAL A 87 4.75 22.28 -13.33
N ILE A 88 3.69 22.04 -12.57
CA ILE A 88 3.15 20.73 -12.31
C ILE A 88 1.78 20.60 -12.98
N LEU A 89 1.62 19.59 -13.84
CA LEU A 89 0.33 19.18 -14.39
C LEU A 89 -0.12 17.90 -13.65
N LYS A 90 -1.04 18.03 -12.68
CA LYS A 90 -1.70 16.91 -12.01
C LYS A 90 -2.86 16.38 -12.85
N GLU A 91 -3.16 15.08 -12.72
CA GLU A 91 -4.25 14.42 -13.45
C GLU A 91 -4.18 14.65 -14.97
N ALA A 92 -2.98 14.53 -15.54
CA ALA A 92 -2.73 14.81 -16.97
C ALA A 92 -3.61 13.98 -17.91
N GLN A 93 -4.07 12.77 -17.49
CA GLN A 93 -4.99 11.93 -18.26
C GLN A 93 -6.36 12.60 -18.52
N GLN A 94 -6.72 13.62 -17.75
CA GLN A 94 -7.96 14.37 -17.91
C GLN A 94 -7.81 15.57 -18.86
N CYS A 95 -6.58 15.91 -19.25
CA CYS A 95 -6.33 17.03 -20.17
C CYS A 95 -6.67 16.63 -21.62
N ARG A 96 -7.72 17.22 -22.17
CA ARG A 96 -8.22 16.91 -23.53
C ARG A 96 -7.20 17.24 -24.62
N SER A 97 -6.32 18.21 -24.39
CA SER A 97 -5.30 18.67 -25.34
C SER A 97 -3.89 18.16 -25.04
N LEU A 98 -3.75 17.10 -24.20
CA LEU A 98 -2.47 16.61 -23.70
C LEU A 98 -1.44 16.33 -24.80
N GLU A 99 -1.86 15.78 -25.94
CA GLU A 99 -0.97 15.47 -27.08
C GLU A 99 -0.25 16.72 -27.63
N GLN A 100 -0.79 17.92 -27.44
CA GLN A 100 -0.14 19.16 -27.87
C GLN A 100 1.14 19.51 -27.09
N LEU A 101 1.33 18.91 -25.90
CA LEU A 101 2.56 19.04 -25.12
C LEU A 101 3.78 18.47 -25.86
N GLU A 102 3.57 17.60 -26.84
CA GLU A 102 4.64 17.07 -27.68
C GLU A 102 5.52 18.23 -28.25
N LYS A 103 4.91 19.31 -28.74
CA LYS A 103 5.62 20.46 -29.29
C LYS A 103 6.57 21.12 -28.30
N TYR A 104 6.13 21.22 -27.01
CA TYR A 104 6.98 21.75 -25.94
C TYR A 104 8.10 20.79 -25.57
N MET A 105 7.78 19.48 -25.48
CA MET A 105 8.75 18.45 -25.12
C MET A 105 9.86 18.25 -26.14
N LEU A 106 9.66 18.67 -27.39
CA LEU A 106 10.72 18.65 -28.42
C LEU A 106 11.77 19.74 -28.21
N ASP A 107 11.35 20.88 -27.65
CA ASP A 107 12.22 22.03 -27.37
C ASP A 107 11.81 22.72 -26.07
N PRO A 108 12.10 22.07 -24.90
CA PRO A 108 11.72 22.59 -23.62
C PRO A 108 12.67 23.68 -23.12
N VAL A 109 12.14 24.66 -22.40
CA VAL A 109 12.92 25.72 -21.77
C VAL A 109 13.77 25.16 -20.63
N ALA A 110 15.07 25.35 -20.65
CA ALA A 110 16.01 24.77 -19.68
C ALA A 110 15.77 25.23 -18.23
N THR A 111 15.31 26.48 -18.05
CA THR A 111 15.01 27.05 -16.73
C THR A 111 13.65 26.64 -16.19
N THR A 112 12.86 25.87 -16.95
CA THR A 112 11.56 25.35 -16.52
C THR A 112 11.65 23.85 -16.25
N LYS A 113 11.17 23.41 -15.09
CA LYS A 113 10.96 22.00 -14.76
C LYS A 113 9.47 21.69 -14.87
N LEU A 114 9.07 21.09 -16.00
CA LEU A 114 7.70 20.62 -16.21
C LEU A 114 7.55 19.21 -15.66
N ILE A 115 6.66 19.02 -14.70
CA ILE A 115 6.32 17.72 -14.09
C ILE A 115 4.91 17.33 -14.54
N VAL A 116 4.80 16.26 -15.31
CA VAL A 116 3.53 15.72 -15.80
C VAL A 116 3.16 14.49 -15.01
N VAL A 117 2.06 14.54 -14.27
CA VAL A 117 1.57 13.43 -13.44
C VAL A 117 0.37 12.78 -14.14
N TYR A 118 0.57 11.55 -14.63
CA TYR A 118 -0.43 10.75 -15.33
C TYR A 118 -0.79 9.52 -14.48
N ARG A 119 -1.96 9.53 -13.84
CA ARG A 119 -2.41 8.48 -12.94
C ARG A 119 -3.25 7.43 -13.64
N ASN A 120 -3.34 6.23 -13.01
CA ASN A 120 -4.16 5.11 -13.44
C ASN A 120 -3.86 4.63 -14.87
N GLY A 121 -2.61 4.75 -15.30
CA GLY A 121 -2.17 4.31 -16.63
C GLY A 121 -0.87 4.92 -17.09
N LYS A 122 -0.59 4.79 -18.38
CA LYS A 122 0.62 5.30 -19.02
C LYS A 122 0.27 6.03 -20.32
N ILE A 123 1.04 7.05 -20.65
CA ILE A 123 0.97 7.70 -21.96
C ILE A 123 1.30 6.65 -23.03
N ARG A 124 0.49 6.59 -24.08
CA ARG A 124 0.64 5.59 -25.17
C ARG A 124 1.99 5.77 -25.86
N SER A 125 2.85 4.76 -25.82
CA SER A 125 4.23 4.80 -26.33
C SER A 125 4.33 5.01 -27.83
N ASN A 126 3.29 4.69 -28.61
CA ASN A 126 3.20 4.88 -30.05
C ASN A 126 2.64 6.24 -30.46
N SER A 127 2.06 7.03 -29.55
CA SER A 127 1.60 8.38 -29.82
C SER A 127 2.80 9.33 -30.04
N LYS A 128 2.55 10.51 -30.61
CA LYS A 128 3.59 11.54 -30.81
C LYS A 128 4.16 11.97 -29.47
N LEU A 129 3.30 12.25 -28.50
CA LEU A 129 3.68 12.57 -27.12
C LEU A 129 4.49 11.43 -26.50
N GLY A 130 4.02 10.17 -26.62
CA GLY A 130 4.71 9.00 -26.08
C GLY A 130 6.11 8.75 -26.66
N LYS A 131 6.37 9.21 -27.89
CA LYS A 131 7.71 9.18 -28.48
C LYS A 131 8.58 10.31 -27.95
N SER A 132 8.03 11.51 -27.74
CA SER A 132 8.78 12.66 -27.23
C SER A 132 9.21 12.49 -25.78
N ILE A 133 8.37 11.91 -24.91
CA ILE A 133 8.71 11.71 -23.50
C ILE A 133 9.92 10.81 -23.27
N LYS A 134 10.27 9.92 -24.21
CA LYS A 134 11.43 9.01 -24.11
C LYS A 134 12.77 9.74 -23.98
N LYS A 135 12.84 11.00 -24.38
CA LYS A 135 14.04 11.86 -24.27
C LYS A 135 14.17 12.53 -22.90
N HIS A 136 13.19 12.33 -22.02
CA HIS A 136 13.08 12.99 -20.72
C HIS A 136 13.10 11.97 -19.57
N LEU A 137 12.99 12.46 -18.34
CA LEU A 137 12.81 11.58 -17.21
C LEU A 137 11.41 10.95 -17.26
N VAL A 138 11.33 9.63 -17.32
CA VAL A 138 10.08 8.89 -17.21
C VAL A 138 10.15 7.97 -16.00
N PHE A 139 9.37 8.30 -14.99
CA PHE A 139 9.15 7.45 -13.83
C PHE A 139 7.87 6.65 -14.05
N SER A 140 7.96 5.33 -13.95
CA SER A 140 6.81 4.45 -14.17
C SER A 140 6.55 3.58 -12.94
N SER A 141 5.40 3.81 -12.31
CA SER A 141 4.94 3.06 -11.14
C SER A 141 3.89 2.05 -11.53
N GLU A 142 4.23 0.76 -11.44
CA GLU A 142 3.31 -0.35 -11.69
C GLU A 142 2.74 -0.87 -10.38
N GLU A 143 1.55 -1.43 -10.45
CA GLU A 143 0.93 -2.11 -9.32
C GLU A 143 1.78 -3.29 -8.85
N ILE A 144 2.03 -3.37 -7.54
CA ILE A 144 2.78 -4.47 -6.93
C ILE A 144 1.81 -5.64 -6.70
N ARG A 145 2.15 -6.82 -7.22
CA ARG A 145 1.35 -8.02 -7.04
C ARG A 145 1.59 -8.64 -5.67
N ASP A 146 0.61 -9.37 -5.13
CA ASP A 146 0.67 -9.96 -3.79
C ASP A 146 1.94 -10.75 -3.51
N TYR A 147 2.40 -11.56 -4.48
CA TYR A 147 3.63 -12.35 -4.33
C TYR A 147 4.93 -11.52 -4.31
N GLU A 148 4.88 -10.25 -4.73
CA GLU A 148 6.01 -9.32 -4.74
C GLU A 148 6.09 -8.47 -3.47
N ILE A 149 5.00 -8.43 -2.68
CA ILE A 149 4.92 -7.63 -1.45
C ILE A 149 6.02 -7.99 -0.44
N PRO A 150 6.37 -9.27 -0.19
CA PRO A 150 7.47 -9.57 0.73
C PRO A 150 8.80 -8.93 0.31
N ALA A 151 9.11 -9.00 -0.99
CA ALA A 151 10.32 -8.37 -1.53
C ALA A 151 10.28 -6.84 -1.39
N PHE A 152 9.13 -6.23 -1.63
CA PHE A 152 8.92 -4.79 -1.42
C PHE A 152 9.11 -4.40 0.06
N VAL A 153 8.51 -5.14 0.99
CA VAL A 153 8.63 -4.89 2.44
C VAL A 153 10.10 -4.92 2.88
N HIS A 154 10.86 -5.94 2.42
CA HIS A 154 12.29 -6.03 2.72
C HIS A 154 13.08 -4.87 2.12
N ALA A 155 12.83 -4.52 0.84
CA ALA A 155 13.54 -3.44 0.16
C ALA A 155 13.24 -2.08 0.80
N TYR A 156 11.96 -1.79 1.07
CA TYR A 156 11.54 -0.54 1.73
C TYR A 156 12.07 -0.44 3.16
N GLY A 157 12.04 -1.55 3.91
CA GLY A 157 12.63 -1.61 5.25
C GLY A 157 14.12 -1.33 5.21
N ALA A 158 14.86 -1.93 4.28
CA ALA A 158 16.31 -1.68 4.11
C ALA A 158 16.62 -0.23 3.75
N ASP A 159 15.82 0.39 2.87
CA ASP A 159 15.91 1.83 2.52
C ASP A 159 15.68 2.72 3.75
N CYS A 160 14.79 2.29 4.64
CA CYS A 160 14.56 2.92 5.94
C CYS A 160 15.64 2.59 7.00
N GLY A 161 16.63 1.75 6.70
CA GLY A 161 17.65 1.30 7.65
C GLY A 161 17.16 0.21 8.63
N LEU A 162 16.10 -0.51 8.28
CA LEU A 162 15.51 -1.56 9.11
C LEU A 162 15.79 -2.95 8.56
N LYS A 163 16.02 -3.91 9.45
CA LYS A 163 16.09 -5.33 9.17
C LYS A 163 14.73 -5.97 9.43
N ILE A 164 14.05 -6.39 8.38
CA ILE A 164 12.73 -7.03 8.48
C ILE A 164 12.90 -8.54 8.31
N SER A 165 12.45 -9.32 9.30
CA SER A 165 12.46 -10.79 9.20
C SER A 165 11.41 -11.28 8.20
N SER A 166 11.61 -12.49 7.64
CA SER A 166 10.62 -13.11 6.75
C SER A 166 9.26 -13.29 7.43
N GLN A 167 9.24 -13.54 8.75
CA GLN A 167 8.01 -13.66 9.53
C GLN A 167 7.25 -12.33 9.58
N ILE A 168 7.93 -11.21 9.85
CA ILE A 168 7.32 -9.87 9.85
C ILE A 168 6.86 -9.49 8.44
N SER A 169 7.67 -9.79 7.42
CA SER A 169 7.29 -9.55 6.02
C SER A 169 5.99 -10.26 5.64
N GLN A 170 5.83 -11.51 6.09
CA GLN A 170 4.61 -12.28 5.89
C GLN A 170 3.40 -11.64 6.60
N LEU A 171 3.58 -11.10 7.81
CA LEU A 171 2.52 -10.38 8.52
C LEU A 171 2.05 -9.14 7.75
N PHE A 172 2.97 -8.41 7.10
CA PHE A 172 2.59 -7.28 6.24
C PHE A 172 1.67 -7.73 5.10
N VAL A 173 1.99 -8.86 4.43
CA VAL A 173 1.15 -9.43 3.35
C VAL A 173 -0.22 -9.83 3.89
N GLU A 174 -0.26 -10.59 4.98
CA GLU A 174 -1.51 -11.10 5.57
C GLU A 174 -2.42 -9.96 6.06
N PHE A 175 -1.82 -8.86 6.52
CA PHE A 175 -2.55 -7.77 7.15
C PHE A 175 -3.02 -6.68 6.17
N PHE A 176 -2.19 -6.34 5.21
CA PHE A 176 -2.41 -5.24 4.27
C PHE A 176 -2.65 -5.68 2.84
N GLY A 177 -2.35 -6.95 2.49
CA GLY A 177 -2.37 -7.39 1.09
C GLY A 177 -1.43 -6.53 0.25
N ASN A 178 -1.93 -6.05 -0.90
CA ASN A 178 -1.18 -5.20 -1.83
C ASN A 178 -1.32 -3.69 -1.59
N LYS A 179 -1.80 -3.28 -0.41
CA LYS A 179 -1.97 -1.85 -0.07
C LYS A 179 -0.62 -1.21 0.28
N VAL A 180 0.19 -0.94 -0.73
CA VAL A 180 1.58 -0.45 -0.62
C VAL A 180 1.71 0.79 0.26
N GLN A 181 0.79 1.73 0.13
CA GLN A 181 0.77 2.95 0.94
C GLN A 181 0.66 2.64 2.44
N LEU A 182 -0.24 1.73 2.84
CA LEU A 182 -0.41 1.36 4.25
C LEU A 182 0.82 0.62 4.78
N ILE A 183 1.43 -0.24 3.96
CA ILE A 183 2.66 -0.95 4.30
C ILE A 183 3.78 0.06 4.56
N ALA A 184 4.03 0.98 3.63
CA ALA A 184 5.08 1.97 3.73
C ALA A 184 4.87 2.88 4.96
N HIS A 185 3.66 3.44 5.14
CA HIS A 185 3.34 4.27 6.30
C HIS A 185 3.52 3.52 7.62
N THR A 186 3.17 2.23 7.68
CA THR A 186 3.36 1.43 8.89
C THR A 186 4.85 1.24 9.19
N ILE A 187 5.67 0.96 8.18
CA ILE A 187 7.13 0.85 8.32
C ILE A 187 7.72 2.19 8.79
N ASP A 188 7.32 3.31 8.18
CA ASP A 188 7.79 4.65 8.56
C ASP A 188 7.44 4.98 10.02
N ARG A 189 6.22 4.66 10.46
CA ARG A 189 5.76 4.87 11.85
C ARG A 189 6.54 4.01 12.83
N ILE A 190 6.79 2.75 12.51
CA ILE A 190 7.61 1.86 13.34
C ILE A 190 9.02 2.44 13.45
N LYS A 191 9.64 2.79 12.32
CA LYS A 191 10.99 3.40 12.30
C LYS A 191 11.08 4.61 13.25
N ASN A 192 10.10 5.51 13.15
CA ASN A 192 10.08 6.73 13.96
C ASN A 192 9.86 6.45 15.47
N SER A 193 9.38 5.27 15.84
CA SER A 193 9.17 4.85 17.23
C SER A 193 10.35 4.09 17.83
N LEU A 194 11.27 3.62 17.00
CA LEU A 194 12.44 2.85 17.46
C LEU A 194 13.41 3.73 18.23
N ARG A 195 14.04 3.14 19.22
CA ARG A 195 15.10 3.80 19.98
C ARG A 195 16.37 3.88 19.13
N LYS A 196 17.24 4.83 19.46
CA LYS A 196 18.52 4.97 18.77
C LYS A 196 19.35 3.68 18.88
N GLY A 197 19.66 3.07 17.71
CA GLY A 197 20.40 1.81 17.62
C GLY A 197 19.53 0.57 17.42
N GLU A 198 18.19 0.67 17.49
CA GLU A 198 17.29 -0.41 17.12
C GLU A 198 17.05 -0.38 15.61
N ASP A 199 17.25 -1.52 14.92
CA ASP A 199 17.09 -1.67 13.48
C ASP A 199 16.16 -2.83 13.08
N THR A 200 15.51 -3.47 14.05
CA THR A 200 14.64 -4.63 13.84
C THR A 200 13.20 -4.36 14.27
N ILE A 201 12.24 -4.94 13.56
CA ILE A 201 10.83 -4.84 13.88
C ILE A 201 10.40 -6.10 14.64
N SER A 202 9.88 -5.92 15.86
CA SER A 202 9.22 -7.00 16.61
C SER A 202 7.76 -7.16 16.20
N GLU A 203 7.20 -8.36 16.42
CA GLU A 203 5.76 -8.59 16.19
C GLU A 203 4.89 -7.61 17.00
N GLY A 204 5.27 -7.34 18.26
CA GLY A 204 4.53 -6.40 19.11
C GLY A 204 4.47 -4.99 18.53
N GLN A 205 5.59 -4.48 18.01
CA GLN A 205 5.65 -3.18 17.32
C GLN A 205 4.81 -3.20 16.03
N PHE A 206 4.97 -4.25 15.21
CA PHE A 206 4.14 -4.39 14.01
C PHE A 206 2.65 -4.27 14.33
N PHE A 207 2.16 -5.06 15.30
CA PHE A 207 0.72 -5.04 15.63
C PHE A 207 0.28 -3.75 16.27
N HIS A 208 1.09 -3.13 17.09
CA HIS A 208 0.79 -1.82 17.67
C HIS A 208 0.52 -0.80 16.55
N PHE A 209 1.43 -0.70 15.57
CA PHE A 209 1.32 0.31 14.53
C PHE A 209 0.37 -0.06 13.38
N ALA A 210 0.24 -1.32 13.05
CA ALA A 210 -0.72 -1.80 12.05
C ALA A 210 -2.18 -1.63 12.49
N SER A 211 -2.43 -1.52 13.80
CA SER A 211 -3.76 -1.47 14.40
C SER A 211 -4.25 -0.08 14.81
N ILE A 212 -3.41 0.95 14.72
CA ILE A 212 -3.72 2.30 15.28
C ILE A 212 -5.02 2.90 14.73
N ASP A 213 -5.43 2.53 13.52
CA ASP A 213 -6.65 3.05 12.90
C ASP A 213 -7.89 2.17 13.11
N LYS A 214 -7.80 1.08 13.91
CA LYS A 214 -8.90 0.13 14.13
C LYS A 214 -9.02 -0.23 15.60
N GLU A 215 -10.19 0.00 16.17
CA GLU A 215 -10.55 -0.35 17.55
C GLU A 215 -10.37 -1.86 17.83
N TYR A 216 -10.66 -2.70 16.81
CA TYR A 216 -10.33 -4.12 16.74
C TYR A 216 -9.95 -4.53 15.34
N ASN A 217 -9.07 -5.53 15.21
CA ASN A 217 -8.63 -6.06 13.91
C ASN A 217 -8.66 -7.61 13.88
N ILE A 218 -8.56 -8.16 12.69
CA ILE A 218 -8.61 -9.62 12.46
C ILE A 218 -7.50 -10.36 13.21
N TYR A 219 -6.33 -9.74 13.35
CA TYR A 219 -5.23 -10.36 14.10
C TYR A 219 -5.56 -10.46 15.60
N GLU A 220 -6.13 -9.42 16.20
CA GLU A 220 -6.58 -9.48 17.58
C GLU A 220 -7.65 -10.56 17.79
N LEU A 221 -8.53 -10.76 16.79
CA LEU A 221 -9.48 -11.86 16.78
C LEU A 221 -8.73 -13.21 16.83
N GLN A 222 -7.77 -13.43 15.92
CA GLN A 222 -6.97 -14.65 15.89
C GLN A 222 -6.17 -14.86 17.19
N GLN A 223 -5.60 -13.80 17.77
CA GLN A 223 -4.89 -13.87 19.04
C GLN A 223 -5.84 -14.22 20.21
N ALA A 224 -7.04 -13.66 20.23
CA ALA A 224 -8.05 -13.98 21.24
C ALA A 224 -8.46 -15.45 21.15
N ILE A 225 -8.71 -15.95 19.94
CA ILE A 225 -9.02 -17.37 19.67
C ILE A 225 -7.83 -18.26 20.07
N GLY A 226 -6.62 -17.93 19.64
CA GLY A 226 -5.40 -18.68 19.96
C GLY A 226 -5.13 -18.80 21.45
N LYS A 227 -5.48 -17.78 22.24
CA LYS A 227 -5.42 -17.79 23.70
C LYS A 227 -6.63 -18.44 24.36
N GLY A 228 -7.68 -18.81 23.60
CA GLY A 228 -8.95 -19.32 24.09
C GLY A 228 -9.74 -18.31 24.92
N ASN A 229 -9.56 -17.03 24.64
CA ASN A 229 -10.28 -15.96 25.32
C ASN A 229 -11.62 -15.71 24.61
N PHE A 230 -12.64 -16.47 25.06
CA PHE A 230 -13.99 -16.41 24.51
C PHE A 230 -14.60 -14.99 24.62
N GLU A 231 -14.47 -14.36 25.79
CA GLU A 231 -15.05 -13.03 26.02
C GLU A 231 -14.50 -11.99 25.05
N LYS A 232 -13.15 -11.93 24.88
CA LYS A 232 -12.51 -11.02 23.94
C LYS A 232 -12.88 -11.36 22.49
N THR A 233 -12.95 -12.66 22.14
CA THR A 233 -13.38 -13.10 20.80
C THR A 233 -14.78 -12.60 20.49
N MET A 234 -15.73 -12.76 21.41
CA MET A 234 -17.11 -12.31 21.23
C MET A 234 -17.21 -10.77 21.08
N LYS A 235 -16.47 -10.00 21.90
CA LYS A 235 -16.43 -8.54 21.78
C LYS A 235 -15.94 -8.09 20.41
N ILE A 236 -14.89 -8.73 19.89
CA ILE A 236 -14.33 -8.40 18.57
C ILE A 236 -15.31 -8.75 17.44
N LEU A 237 -15.92 -9.93 17.47
CA LEU A 237 -16.91 -10.37 16.47
C LEU A 237 -18.15 -9.48 16.48
N GLN A 238 -18.64 -9.07 17.65
CA GLN A 238 -19.74 -8.11 17.76
C GLN A 238 -19.38 -6.74 17.16
N PHE A 239 -18.18 -6.24 17.45
CA PHE A 239 -17.69 -5.00 16.87
C PHE A 239 -17.64 -5.07 15.33
N PHE A 240 -17.15 -6.16 14.76
CA PHE A 240 -17.13 -6.36 13.30
C PHE A 240 -18.54 -6.40 12.72
N GLY A 241 -19.46 -7.10 13.35
CA GLY A 241 -20.86 -7.19 12.93
C GLY A 241 -21.58 -5.82 12.96
N GLN A 242 -21.21 -4.94 13.90
CA GLN A 242 -21.74 -3.58 13.99
C GLN A 242 -21.07 -2.62 13.02
N ASN A 243 -19.87 -2.94 12.50
CA ASN A 243 -19.08 -2.09 11.63
C ASN A 243 -18.71 -2.78 10.30
N PRO A 244 -19.67 -3.31 9.52
CA PRO A 244 -19.40 -4.12 8.33
C PRO A 244 -18.70 -3.33 7.20
N LYS A 245 -18.90 -2.01 7.15
CA LYS A 245 -18.18 -1.14 6.20
C LYS A 245 -16.69 -1.03 6.52
N LYS A 246 -16.30 -1.13 7.81
CA LYS A 246 -14.89 -1.11 8.22
C LYS A 246 -14.21 -2.47 8.06
N VAL A 247 -14.92 -3.54 8.44
CA VAL A 247 -14.42 -4.92 8.35
C VAL A 247 -15.53 -5.79 7.76
N PRO A 248 -15.52 -6.03 6.44
CA PRO A 248 -16.53 -6.86 5.78
C PRO A 248 -16.55 -8.28 6.36
N PRO A 249 -17.73 -8.86 6.65
CA PRO A 249 -17.86 -10.20 7.19
C PRO A 249 -17.16 -11.30 6.38
N VAL A 250 -17.15 -11.16 5.06
CA VAL A 250 -16.45 -12.09 4.15
C VAL A 250 -14.95 -12.14 4.46
N VAL A 251 -14.35 -11.01 4.83
CA VAL A 251 -12.92 -10.93 5.20
C VAL A 251 -12.68 -11.64 6.55
N VAL A 252 -13.60 -11.47 7.51
CA VAL A 252 -13.52 -12.16 8.81
C VAL A 252 -13.62 -13.68 8.61
N ILE A 253 -14.62 -14.14 7.85
CA ILE A 253 -14.87 -15.56 7.57
C ILE A 253 -13.67 -16.18 6.85
N SER A 254 -13.16 -15.55 5.80
CA SER A 254 -11.99 -16.03 5.04
C SER A 254 -10.74 -16.10 5.90
N SER A 255 -10.54 -15.11 6.77
CA SER A 255 -9.41 -15.06 7.69
C SER A 255 -9.47 -16.18 8.73
N LEU A 256 -10.66 -16.48 9.28
CA LEU A 256 -10.84 -17.58 10.22
C LEU A 256 -10.70 -18.95 9.55
N PHE A 257 -11.19 -19.10 8.33
CA PHE A 257 -10.95 -20.31 7.55
C PHE A 257 -9.44 -20.58 7.37
N ASN A 258 -8.68 -19.56 6.97
CA ASN A 258 -7.22 -19.68 6.84
C ASN A 258 -6.54 -19.97 8.18
N PHE A 259 -6.98 -19.34 9.27
CA PHE A 259 -6.45 -19.56 10.61
C PHE A 259 -6.64 -21.03 11.05
N PHE A 260 -7.85 -21.58 10.92
CA PHE A 260 -8.14 -22.96 11.31
C PHE A 260 -7.47 -23.98 10.37
N SER A 261 -7.41 -23.70 9.05
CA SER A 261 -6.71 -24.56 8.10
C SER A 261 -5.20 -24.66 8.42
N LYS A 262 -4.56 -23.52 8.69
CA LYS A 262 -3.16 -23.49 9.13
C LYS A 262 -2.97 -24.18 10.49
N THR A 263 -3.92 -24.04 11.40
CA THR A 263 -3.89 -24.74 12.70
C THR A 263 -3.97 -26.26 12.51
N LEU A 264 -4.82 -26.74 11.61
CA LEU A 264 -4.91 -28.16 11.30
C LEU A 264 -3.59 -28.72 10.73
N ILE A 265 -2.94 -27.96 9.84
CA ILE A 265 -1.60 -28.30 9.34
C ILE A 265 -0.59 -28.34 10.50
N ALA A 266 -0.61 -27.35 11.40
CA ALA A 266 0.29 -27.26 12.53
C ALA A 266 0.14 -28.43 13.53
N ILE A 267 -1.06 -28.99 13.65
CA ILE A 267 -1.34 -30.17 14.48
C ILE A 267 -0.77 -31.42 13.82
N ASN A 268 -1.03 -31.62 12.53
CA ASN A 268 -0.65 -32.82 11.80
C ASN A 268 0.81 -32.85 11.32
N GLN A 269 1.45 -31.68 11.22
CA GLN A 269 2.84 -31.53 10.79
C GLN A 269 3.61 -30.65 11.80
N PRO A 270 4.17 -31.23 12.86
CA PRO A 270 4.85 -30.46 13.92
C PRO A 270 6.03 -29.62 13.43
N SER A 271 6.72 -30.05 12.37
CA SER A 271 7.82 -29.29 11.73
C SER A 271 7.37 -27.97 11.13
N GLU A 272 6.17 -27.89 10.59
CA GLU A 272 5.62 -26.66 10.02
C GLU A 272 5.07 -25.70 11.09
N ARG A 273 4.71 -26.21 12.28
CA ARG A 273 4.16 -25.43 13.38
C ARG A 273 5.07 -24.27 13.80
N PHE A 274 6.38 -24.50 13.86
CA PHE A 274 7.35 -23.48 14.28
C PHE A 274 7.48 -22.31 13.27
N LYS A 275 7.06 -22.51 12.03
CA LYS A 275 7.03 -21.48 10.98
C LYS A 275 5.80 -20.60 11.03
N MET A 276 4.79 -20.97 11.82
CA MET A 276 3.50 -20.27 11.90
C MET A 276 3.50 -19.20 13.00
N ASN A 277 2.53 -18.28 12.94
CA ASN A 277 2.41 -17.22 13.94
C ASN A 277 2.02 -17.79 15.32
N LYS A 278 2.30 -17.04 16.38
CA LYS A 278 2.06 -17.48 17.78
C LYS A 278 0.60 -17.84 18.09
N ALA A 279 -0.37 -17.20 17.46
CA ALA A 279 -1.78 -17.51 17.67
C ALA A 279 -2.09 -18.95 17.23
N ILE A 280 -1.61 -19.33 16.02
CA ILE A 280 -1.76 -20.68 15.48
C ILE A 280 -1.00 -21.69 16.34
N GLN A 281 0.25 -21.39 16.70
CA GLN A 281 1.06 -22.26 17.56
C GLN A 281 0.37 -22.55 18.89
N ASN A 282 -0.12 -21.50 19.57
CA ASN A 282 -0.82 -21.62 20.83
C ASN A 282 -2.14 -22.39 20.68
N PHE A 283 -2.90 -22.14 19.62
CA PHE A 283 -4.17 -22.83 19.42
C PHE A 283 -3.96 -24.31 19.06
N ALA A 284 -2.95 -24.62 18.24
CA ALA A 284 -2.57 -26.00 17.89
C ALA A 284 -2.08 -26.83 19.10
N THR A 285 -1.59 -26.21 20.20
CA THR A 285 -1.24 -26.94 21.42
C THR A 285 -2.45 -27.31 22.30
N ARG A 286 -3.58 -26.64 22.11
CA ARG A 286 -4.77 -26.75 22.96
C ARG A 286 -5.88 -27.54 22.30
N MET A 287 -5.85 -27.64 20.96
CA MET A 287 -6.89 -28.26 20.16
C MET A 287 -6.41 -29.57 19.54
N ASN A 288 -7.33 -30.45 19.24
CA ASN A 288 -7.11 -31.62 18.42
C ASN A 288 -7.66 -31.42 17.01
N SER A 289 -7.30 -32.28 16.06
CA SER A 289 -7.73 -32.18 14.66
C SER A 289 -9.24 -32.22 14.50
N GLU A 290 -9.95 -33.03 15.32
CA GLU A 290 -11.40 -33.18 15.23
C GLU A 290 -12.12 -31.86 15.53
N LYS A 291 -11.72 -31.14 16.59
CA LYS A 291 -12.30 -29.86 16.99
C LYS A 291 -11.99 -28.77 15.96
N ILE A 292 -10.78 -28.78 15.38
CA ILE A 292 -10.45 -27.83 14.31
C ILE A 292 -11.29 -28.08 13.07
N ILE A 293 -11.54 -29.32 12.69
CA ILE A 293 -12.43 -29.67 11.57
C ILE A 293 -13.84 -29.15 11.84
N LYS A 294 -14.38 -29.33 13.05
CA LYS A 294 -15.68 -28.76 13.43
C LYS A 294 -15.70 -27.23 13.28
N ASN A 295 -14.65 -26.55 13.73
CA ASN A 295 -14.53 -25.10 13.56
C ASN A 295 -14.52 -24.69 12.07
N ILE A 296 -13.84 -25.44 11.22
CA ILE A 296 -13.84 -25.22 9.76
C ILE A 296 -15.26 -25.41 9.18
N GLU A 297 -15.99 -26.44 9.63
CA GLU A 297 -17.37 -26.67 9.21
C GLU A 297 -18.31 -25.54 9.64
N VAL A 298 -18.15 -25.04 10.87
CA VAL A 298 -18.89 -23.86 11.35
C VAL A 298 -18.62 -22.65 10.46
N VAL A 299 -17.35 -22.35 10.19
CA VAL A 299 -16.97 -21.23 9.31
C VAL A 299 -17.57 -21.40 7.92
N ARG A 300 -17.51 -22.61 7.34
CA ARG A 300 -18.13 -22.91 6.03
C ARG A 300 -19.64 -22.70 6.04
N LYS A 301 -20.33 -23.14 7.11
CA LYS A 301 -21.77 -22.95 7.25
C LYS A 301 -22.14 -21.46 7.26
N ILE A 302 -21.41 -20.66 8.04
CA ILE A 302 -21.62 -19.21 8.12
C ILE A 302 -21.30 -18.52 6.79
N ASP A 303 -20.28 -18.96 6.04
CA ASP A 303 -19.98 -18.45 4.69
C ASP A 303 -21.13 -18.68 3.71
N LEU A 304 -21.70 -19.88 3.71
CA LEU A 304 -22.86 -20.22 2.86
C LEU A 304 -24.12 -19.41 3.23
N GLN A 305 -24.33 -19.14 4.53
CA GLN A 305 -25.41 -18.27 5.00
C GLN A 305 -25.17 -16.81 4.59
N ALA A 306 -23.94 -16.29 4.73
CA ALA A 306 -23.58 -14.93 4.34
C ALA A 306 -23.75 -14.69 2.83
N LYS A 307 -23.58 -15.73 2.01
CA LYS A 307 -23.80 -15.71 0.55
C LYS A 307 -25.27 -15.97 0.17
N GLY A 308 -26.15 -16.21 1.13
CA GLY A 308 -27.57 -16.50 0.85
C GLY A 308 -27.84 -17.86 0.19
N ILE A 309 -26.87 -18.81 0.24
CA ILE A 309 -26.99 -20.13 -0.38
C ILE A 309 -27.83 -21.07 0.50
N ILE A 310 -27.74 -20.90 1.82
CA ILE A 310 -28.51 -21.70 2.79
C ILE A 310 -29.13 -20.80 3.86
N GLY A 311 -30.31 -21.18 4.35
CA GLY A 311 -31.02 -20.49 5.44
C GLY A 311 -31.72 -19.20 5.01
N ASN A 312 -32.33 -18.51 5.99
CA ASN A 312 -32.97 -17.21 5.78
C ASN A 312 -31.95 -16.08 5.79
N GLN A 313 -32.30 -14.97 5.15
CA GLN A 313 -31.48 -13.76 5.15
C GLN A 313 -31.33 -13.22 6.59
N ARG A 314 -30.10 -13.16 7.08
CA ARG A 314 -29.73 -12.68 8.41
C ARG A 314 -28.82 -11.47 8.33
N SER A 315 -28.83 -10.66 9.38
CA SER A 315 -27.89 -9.54 9.49
C SER A 315 -26.47 -10.04 9.68
N GLU A 316 -25.50 -9.27 9.20
CA GLU A 316 -24.07 -9.53 9.36
C GLU A 316 -23.66 -9.65 10.84
N PHE A 317 -24.31 -8.88 11.69
CA PHE A 317 -24.16 -8.94 13.14
C PHE A 317 -24.58 -10.31 13.71
N GLU A 318 -25.75 -10.82 13.30
CA GLU A 318 -26.25 -12.12 13.77
C GLU A 318 -25.35 -13.26 13.29
N LEU A 319 -24.89 -13.21 12.04
CA LEU A 319 -23.99 -14.22 11.49
C LEU A 319 -22.66 -14.29 12.25
N LEU A 320 -22.02 -13.15 12.51
CA LEU A 320 -20.75 -13.12 13.26
C LEU A 320 -20.93 -13.46 14.74
N LYS A 321 -22.07 -13.12 15.33
CA LYS A 321 -22.41 -13.54 16.70
C LYS A 321 -22.62 -15.06 16.79
N GLU A 322 -23.38 -15.66 15.85
CA GLU A 322 -23.56 -17.12 15.77
C GLU A 322 -22.23 -17.82 15.56
N LEU A 323 -21.39 -17.32 14.66
CA LEU A 323 -20.03 -17.83 14.43
C LEU A 323 -19.27 -17.94 15.76
N GLY A 324 -19.20 -16.85 16.54
CA GLY A 324 -18.48 -16.85 17.82
C GLY A 324 -19.02 -17.84 18.86
N ILE A 325 -20.33 -18.06 18.86
CA ILE A 325 -20.99 -19.00 19.80
C ILE A 325 -20.68 -20.46 19.42
N LEU A 326 -20.62 -20.76 18.11
CA LEU A 326 -20.45 -22.13 17.62
C LEU A 326 -18.98 -22.60 17.58
N LEU A 327 -18.01 -21.67 17.65
CA LEU A 327 -16.59 -22.03 17.67
C LEU A 327 -16.19 -22.76 18.95
N GLU A 328 -15.41 -23.82 18.82
CA GLU A 328 -14.81 -24.54 19.95
C GLU A 328 -13.45 -23.89 20.30
N PHE A 329 -13.22 -23.64 21.61
CA PHE A 329 -12.04 -22.95 22.15
C PHE A 329 -11.18 -23.81 23.07
N LYS A 330 -11.69 -25.02 23.48
CA LYS A 330 -11.01 -25.90 24.41
C LYS A 330 -11.01 -27.34 23.91
#